data_19a3d609b55c632addb65398c35fc785
#
_entry.id   19a3d609b55c632addb65398c35fc785
#
_cell.length_a   1.000
_cell.length_b   1.000
_cell.length_c   1.000
_cell.angle_alpha   90.00
_cell.angle_beta   90.00
_cell.angle_gamma   90.00
#
_symmetry.space_group_name_H-M   'P 1'
#
loop_
_entity.id
_entity.type
_entity.pdbx_description
1 polymer ?
#
loop_
_entity_poly.entity_id
_entity_poly.type
_entity_poly.pdbx_seq_one_letter_code
_entity_poly.pdbx_strand_id
1 'polypeptide(L)'
;LELQDTIDTYHQANLSVIMDVVYNHVYQADEYAFEQIVPGYFYRYNAEGERTNGTFCGNDVASERSMVRQYIKQSLKQWVSLYGFDGFRFDLMGILDIQTMTEIAEELREIYPNIYLYGEGWKMDTGLSEDQLAHQYNSKRLPAFGFFSDNFRDTIKRTLVAGHRRESQHSANDFANILTANVGKLGPAHFTQPQQAIQYVECHDNATVFDYFQLEKEEIRLEERKALSRLALHLVLLAQGV
;
A
#
# COMPACT_ATOMS: atom_id res chain seq x y z
N LEU A 1 21.20 0.98 -18.44
CA LEU A 1 22.49 0.46 -18.03
C LEU A 1 22.71 0.68 -16.52
N GLU A 2 22.88 1.91 -16.03
CA GLU A 2 23.16 2.17 -14.60
C GLU A 2 22.12 1.58 -13.64
N LEU A 3 20.82 1.70 -13.94
CA LEU A 3 19.76 1.10 -13.13
C LEU A 3 19.83 -0.43 -13.16
N GLN A 4 20.07 -1.04 -14.31
CA GLN A 4 20.25 -2.49 -14.43
C GLN A 4 21.46 -2.97 -13.62
N ASP A 5 22.60 -2.29 -13.75
CA ASP A 5 23.82 -2.61 -13.00
C ASP A 5 23.59 -2.49 -11.48
N THR A 6 22.75 -1.52 -11.06
CA THR A 6 22.36 -1.35 -9.67
C THR A 6 21.50 -2.51 -9.18
N ILE A 7 20.48 -2.91 -9.93
CA ILE A 7 19.60 -4.04 -9.59
C ILE A 7 20.42 -5.34 -9.54
N ASP A 8 21.28 -5.57 -10.52
CA ASP A 8 22.18 -6.74 -10.55
C ASP A 8 23.09 -6.80 -9.32
N THR A 9 23.56 -5.65 -8.84
CA THR A 9 24.38 -5.57 -7.62
C THR A 9 23.59 -5.99 -6.38
N TYR A 10 22.31 -5.57 -6.27
CA TYR A 10 21.44 -6.02 -5.18
C TYR A 10 21.14 -7.52 -5.27
N HIS A 11 20.86 -8.03 -6.47
CA HIS A 11 20.63 -9.47 -6.69
C HIS A 11 21.86 -10.32 -6.32
N GLN A 12 23.08 -9.87 -6.62
CA GLN A 12 24.32 -10.53 -6.19
C GLN A 12 24.46 -10.59 -4.67
N ALA A 13 23.85 -9.64 -3.96
CA ALA A 13 23.77 -9.64 -2.50
C ALA A 13 22.55 -10.42 -1.94
N ASN A 14 21.80 -11.14 -2.76
CA ASN A 14 20.54 -11.82 -2.45
C ASN A 14 19.46 -10.87 -1.91
N LEU A 15 19.40 -9.66 -2.42
CA LEU A 15 18.37 -8.68 -2.11
C LEU A 15 17.43 -8.51 -3.31
N SER A 16 16.14 -8.65 -3.08
CA SER A 16 15.11 -8.33 -4.06
C SER A 16 14.90 -6.82 -4.17
N VAL A 17 14.59 -6.34 -5.37
CA VAL A 17 14.37 -4.92 -5.64
C VAL A 17 12.91 -4.69 -6.01
N ILE A 18 12.21 -3.90 -5.20
CA ILE A 18 10.81 -3.53 -5.39
C ILE A 18 10.75 -2.11 -5.94
N MET A 19 9.99 -1.90 -6.99
CA MET A 19 9.74 -0.56 -7.54
C MET A 19 8.49 0.05 -6.93
N ASP A 20 8.60 1.28 -6.44
CA ASP A 20 7.45 2.08 -6.04
C ASP A 20 6.85 2.76 -7.26
N VAL A 21 5.56 2.53 -7.53
CA VAL A 21 4.89 2.97 -8.76
C VAL A 21 3.65 3.80 -8.48
N VAL A 22 3.52 4.90 -9.22
CA VAL A 22 2.39 5.83 -9.13
C VAL A 22 1.59 5.77 -10.42
N TYR A 23 0.48 5.02 -10.41
CA TYR A 23 -0.46 4.91 -11.55
C TYR A 23 -1.85 5.47 -11.20
N ASN A 24 -2.00 6.05 -10.03
CA ASN A 24 -3.27 6.53 -9.50
C ASN A 24 -3.57 7.99 -9.88
N HIS A 25 -2.54 8.82 -10.12
CA HIS A 25 -2.67 10.21 -10.53
C HIS A 25 -1.45 10.67 -11.36
N VAL A 26 -1.51 11.89 -11.87
CA VAL A 26 -0.37 12.59 -12.48
C VAL A 26 -0.25 14.00 -11.93
N TYR A 27 0.95 14.58 -11.99
CA TYR A 27 1.23 15.90 -11.40
C TYR A 27 0.43 17.02 -12.06
N GLN A 28 0.40 17.08 -13.39
CA GLN A 28 -0.32 18.12 -14.18
C GLN A 28 -1.20 17.44 -15.23
N ALA A 29 -2.46 17.20 -14.86
CA ALA A 29 -3.38 16.45 -15.70
C ALA A 29 -3.59 17.06 -17.10
N ASP A 30 -3.72 18.38 -17.21
CA ASP A 30 -3.98 19.06 -18.50
C ASP A 30 -2.77 19.06 -19.44
N GLU A 31 -1.56 18.96 -18.90
CA GLU A 31 -0.32 18.95 -19.66
C GLU A 31 0.17 17.52 -19.97
N TYR A 32 -0.46 16.51 -19.40
CA TYR A 32 -0.03 15.14 -19.58
C TYR A 32 -0.31 14.64 -21.00
N ALA A 33 0.64 13.92 -21.58
CA ALA A 33 0.60 13.53 -23.00
C ALA A 33 -0.69 12.79 -23.39
N PHE A 34 -1.22 11.91 -22.54
CA PHE A 34 -2.44 11.17 -22.87
C PHE A 34 -3.68 12.05 -22.91
N GLU A 35 -3.76 13.10 -22.09
CA GLU A 35 -4.86 14.07 -22.16
C GLU A 35 -4.77 14.92 -23.42
N GLN A 36 -3.56 15.23 -23.88
CA GLN A 36 -3.33 15.95 -25.15
C GLN A 36 -3.72 15.12 -26.38
N ILE A 37 -3.51 13.79 -26.33
CA ILE A 37 -3.79 12.88 -27.45
C ILE A 37 -5.26 12.46 -27.46
N VAL A 38 -5.84 12.12 -26.32
CA VAL A 38 -7.24 11.66 -26.18
C VAL A 38 -7.90 12.37 -24.99
N PRO A 39 -8.34 13.62 -25.16
CA PRO A 39 -8.94 14.40 -24.08
C PRO A 39 -10.12 13.68 -23.43
N GLY A 40 -10.19 13.73 -22.09
CA GLY A 40 -11.28 13.13 -21.31
C GLY A 40 -11.25 11.61 -21.19
N TYR A 41 -10.20 10.93 -21.69
CA TYR A 41 -10.15 9.46 -21.62
C TYR A 41 -9.29 8.94 -20.45
N PHE A 42 -8.22 9.58 -20.10
CA PHE A 42 -7.23 9.04 -19.16
C PHE A 42 -7.63 9.19 -17.71
N TYR A 43 -8.40 10.23 -17.40
CA TYR A 43 -8.84 10.50 -16.03
C TYR A 43 -10.28 10.10 -15.78
N ARG A 44 -10.61 9.93 -14.50
CA ARG A 44 -11.95 9.64 -14.02
C ARG A 44 -12.73 10.95 -13.83
N TYR A 45 -14.02 10.92 -14.16
CA TYR A 45 -14.92 12.06 -14.06
C TYR A 45 -16.18 11.66 -13.29
N ASN A 46 -16.74 12.59 -12.53
CA ASN A 46 -18.03 12.46 -11.88
C ASN A 46 -19.20 12.65 -12.88
N ALA A 47 -20.43 12.54 -12.39
CA ALA A 47 -21.63 12.69 -13.22
C ALA A 47 -21.80 14.13 -13.79
N GLU A 48 -21.20 15.11 -13.14
CA GLU A 48 -21.22 16.53 -13.53
C GLU A 48 -20.14 16.83 -14.59
N GLY A 49 -19.29 15.87 -14.92
CA GLY A 49 -18.19 16.03 -15.90
C GLY A 49 -16.94 16.69 -15.32
N GLU A 50 -16.80 16.74 -14.00
CA GLU A 50 -15.62 17.23 -13.32
C GLU A 50 -14.68 16.04 -13.01
N ARG A 51 -13.35 16.27 -13.07
CA ARG A 51 -12.38 15.23 -12.66
C ARG A 51 -12.55 14.86 -11.20
N THR A 52 -12.57 13.58 -10.90
CA THR A 52 -12.51 13.11 -9.53
C THR A 52 -11.15 13.36 -8.92
N ASN A 53 -11.09 13.50 -7.59
CA ASN A 53 -9.88 13.84 -6.84
C ASN A 53 -9.80 13.02 -5.53
N GLY A 54 -10.03 11.72 -5.63
CA GLY A 54 -9.90 10.80 -4.50
C GLY A 54 -8.46 10.66 -4.03
N THR A 55 -7.49 10.92 -4.89
CA THR A 55 -6.07 10.96 -4.57
C THR A 55 -5.65 12.20 -3.79
N PHE A 56 -6.46 13.25 -3.76
CA PHE A 56 -6.13 14.59 -3.24
C PHE A 56 -4.99 15.29 -4.02
N CYS A 57 -4.62 14.76 -5.19
CA CYS A 57 -3.57 15.31 -6.07
C CYS A 57 -4.14 16.01 -7.30
N GLY A 58 -5.45 16.27 -7.33
CA GLY A 58 -6.12 17.01 -8.42
C GLY A 58 -6.69 16.14 -9.52
N ASN A 59 -6.42 14.84 -9.55
CA ASN A 59 -6.98 13.92 -10.55
C ASN A 59 -6.85 12.47 -10.09
N ASP A 60 -7.74 11.61 -10.61
CA ASP A 60 -7.69 10.16 -10.48
C ASP A 60 -7.57 9.53 -11.87
N VAL A 61 -6.62 8.63 -12.06
CA VAL A 61 -6.47 7.88 -13.30
C VAL A 61 -7.58 6.84 -13.43
N ALA A 62 -8.22 6.79 -14.60
CA ALA A 62 -9.31 5.88 -14.91
C ALA A 62 -8.78 4.48 -15.31
N SER A 63 -8.21 3.75 -14.34
CA SER A 63 -7.59 2.44 -14.56
C SER A 63 -8.57 1.40 -15.12
N GLU A 64 -9.88 1.55 -14.87
CA GLU A 64 -10.95 0.70 -15.39
C GLU A 64 -11.12 0.79 -16.91
N ARG A 65 -10.58 1.81 -17.56
CA ARG A 65 -10.65 1.97 -19.02
C ARG A 65 -9.61 1.10 -19.71
N SER A 66 -10.02 0.42 -20.77
CA SER A 66 -9.21 -0.63 -21.40
C SER A 66 -7.84 -0.20 -21.85
N MET A 67 -7.69 0.99 -22.46
CA MET A 67 -6.39 1.47 -22.92
C MET A 67 -5.50 1.97 -21.78
N VAL A 68 -6.08 2.53 -20.71
CA VAL A 68 -5.36 2.90 -19.49
C VAL A 68 -4.83 1.65 -18.79
N ARG A 69 -5.68 0.63 -18.62
CA ARG A 69 -5.29 -0.68 -18.10
C ARG A 69 -4.15 -1.30 -18.91
N GLN A 70 -4.27 -1.29 -20.24
CA GLN A 70 -3.24 -1.82 -21.11
C GLN A 70 -1.91 -1.07 -20.97
N TYR A 71 -1.94 0.25 -20.84
CA TYR A 71 -0.76 1.06 -20.58
C TYR A 71 -0.07 0.66 -19.27
N ILE A 72 -0.83 0.55 -18.18
CA ILE A 72 -0.29 0.17 -16.86
C ILE A 72 0.35 -1.22 -16.94
N LYS A 73 -0.36 -2.21 -17.49
CA LYS A 73 0.14 -3.58 -17.64
C LYS A 73 1.43 -3.66 -18.46
N GLN A 74 1.47 -2.97 -19.60
CA GLN A 74 2.67 -2.97 -20.45
C GLN A 74 3.85 -2.28 -19.80
N SER A 75 3.62 -1.16 -19.11
CA SER A 75 4.65 -0.49 -18.34
C SER A 75 5.28 -1.40 -17.29
N LEU A 76 4.46 -2.09 -16.49
CA LEU A 76 4.94 -3.02 -15.47
C LEU A 76 5.71 -4.22 -16.07
N LYS A 77 5.20 -4.80 -17.14
CA LYS A 77 5.91 -5.88 -17.88
C LYS A 77 7.28 -5.44 -18.36
N GLN A 78 7.39 -4.20 -18.82
CA GLN A 78 8.64 -3.63 -19.30
C GLN A 78 9.66 -3.48 -18.16
N TRP A 79 9.23 -3.02 -16.98
CA TRP A 79 10.08 -2.92 -15.81
C TRP A 79 10.62 -4.28 -15.35
N VAL A 80 9.79 -5.32 -15.34
CA VAL A 80 10.24 -6.68 -15.02
C VAL A 80 11.20 -7.22 -16.10
N SER A 81 10.78 -7.14 -17.37
CA SER A 81 11.51 -7.81 -18.45
C SER A 81 12.84 -7.16 -18.80
N LEU A 82 12.94 -5.81 -18.70
CA LEU A 82 14.14 -5.06 -19.07
C LEU A 82 15.07 -4.80 -17.89
N TYR A 83 14.52 -4.65 -16.69
CA TYR A 83 15.29 -4.21 -15.52
C TYR A 83 15.39 -5.28 -14.42
N GLY A 84 14.52 -6.30 -14.44
CA GLY A 84 14.56 -7.39 -13.48
C GLY A 84 14.00 -7.03 -12.09
N PHE A 85 13.04 -6.10 -12.00
CA PHE A 85 12.38 -5.85 -10.73
C PHE A 85 11.64 -7.09 -10.22
N ASP A 86 11.76 -7.36 -8.93
CA ASP A 86 11.18 -8.52 -8.25
C ASP A 86 9.74 -8.27 -7.78
N GLY A 87 9.29 -7.02 -7.81
CA GLY A 87 7.94 -6.66 -7.39
C GLY A 87 7.62 -5.18 -7.51
N PHE A 88 6.41 -4.84 -7.10
CA PHE A 88 5.91 -3.47 -7.15
C PHE A 88 5.14 -3.11 -5.87
N ARG A 89 5.43 -1.92 -5.36
CA ARG A 89 4.59 -1.23 -4.37
C ARG A 89 3.73 -0.22 -5.12
N PHE A 90 2.41 -0.36 -5.04
CA PHE A 90 1.47 0.57 -5.67
C PHE A 90 1.08 1.67 -4.69
N ASP A 91 1.50 2.88 -5.00
CA ASP A 91 1.05 4.09 -4.32
C ASP A 91 -0.47 4.22 -4.48
N LEU A 92 -1.19 4.59 -3.40
CA LEU A 92 -2.65 4.73 -3.36
C LEU A 92 -3.41 3.65 -4.17
N MET A 93 -3.01 2.39 -4.02
CA MET A 93 -3.58 1.25 -4.74
C MET A 93 -5.11 1.19 -4.66
N GLY A 94 -5.66 1.68 -3.55
CA GLY A 94 -7.10 1.71 -3.30
C GLY A 94 -7.92 2.54 -4.30
N ILE A 95 -7.30 3.39 -5.10
CA ILE A 95 -7.94 4.17 -6.18
C ILE A 95 -8.08 3.35 -7.48
N LEU A 96 -7.24 2.33 -7.66
CA LEU A 96 -7.23 1.50 -8.86
C LEU A 96 -8.37 0.47 -8.82
N ASP A 97 -8.84 0.04 -9.98
CA ASP A 97 -9.91 -0.95 -10.05
C ASP A 97 -9.39 -2.39 -9.91
N ILE A 98 -10.22 -3.25 -9.32
CA ILE A 98 -9.90 -4.66 -9.04
C ILE A 98 -9.57 -5.43 -10.32
N GLN A 99 -10.27 -5.18 -11.43
CA GLN A 99 -10.03 -5.92 -12.67
C GLN A 99 -8.62 -5.64 -13.19
N THR A 100 -8.21 -4.37 -13.22
CA THR A 100 -6.85 -3.99 -13.62
C THR A 100 -5.81 -4.64 -12.75
N MET A 101 -5.99 -4.62 -11.43
CA MET A 101 -5.04 -5.23 -10.50
C MET A 101 -4.98 -6.76 -10.68
N THR A 102 -6.12 -7.42 -10.88
CA THR A 102 -6.16 -8.87 -11.14
C THR A 102 -5.39 -9.23 -12.41
N GLU A 103 -5.67 -8.53 -13.52
CA GLU A 103 -4.98 -8.77 -14.80
C GLU A 103 -3.47 -8.49 -14.71
N ILE A 104 -3.06 -7.47 -13.95
CA ILE A 104 -1.64 -7.18 -13.66
C ILE A 104 -0.98 -8.39 -12.99
N ALA A 105 -1.60 -8.92 -11.93
CA ALA A 105 -1.03 -10.04 -11.20
C ALA A 105 -0.92 -11.32 -12.05
N GLU A 106 -1.95 -11.61 -12.83
CA GLU A 106 -1.96 -12.76 -13.75
C GLU A 106 -0.85 -12.64 -14.78
N GLU A 107 -0.79 -11.54 -15.52
CA GLU A 107 0.17 -11.36 -16.61
C GLU A 107 1.62 -11.22 -16.13
N LEU A 108 1.87 -10.60 -14.98
CA LEU A 108 3.22 -10.50 -14.43
C LEU A 108 3.74 -11.86 -13.92
N ARG A 109 2.86 -12.70 -13.36
CA ARG A 109 3.22 -14.04 -12.91
C ARG A 109 3.53 -15.01 -14.05
N GLU A 110 3.02 -14.75 -15.24
CA GLU A 110 3.45 -15.49 -16.45
C GLU A 110 4.93 -15.25 -16.78
N ILE A 111 5.44 -14.04 -16.50
CA ILE A 111 6.82 -13.64 -16.76
C ILE A 111 7.71 -14.01 -15.57
N TYR A 112 7.27 -13.71 -14.36
CA TYR A 112 7.99 -13.93 -13.12
C TYR A 112 7.05 -14.48 -12.03
N PRO A 113 6.97 -15.82 -11.86
CA PRO A 113 5.99 -16.46 -10.97
C PRO A 113 6.06 -16.00 -9.50
N ASN A 114 7.23 -15.59 -9.04
CA ASN A 114 7.47 -15.15 -7.67
C ASN A 114 7.36 -13.63 -7.46
N ILE A 115 6.81 -12.89 -8.45
CA ILE A 115 6.69 -11.45 -8.34
C ILE A 115 5.89 -11.04 -7.09
N TYR A 116 6.40 -10.07 -6.35
CA TYR A 116 5.77 -9.57 -5.14
C TYR A 116 4.99 -8.29 -5.41
N LEU A 117 3.69 -8.30 -5.11
CA LEU A 117 2.77 -7.20 -5.41
C LEU A 117 2.08 -6.75 -4.12
N TYR A 118 2.18 -5.47 -3.80
CA TYR A 118 1.52 -4.90 -2.64
C TYR A 118 1.31 -3.39 -2.81
N GLY A 119 0.54 -2.78 -1.91
CA GLY A 119 0.36 -1.34 -1.99
C GLY A 119 -0.50 -0.76 -0.89
N GLU A 120 -0.79 0.51 -1.04
CA GLU A 120 -1.64 1.29 -0.15
C GLU A 120 -3.10 1.07 -0.51
N GLY A 121 -3.72 0.10 0.14
CA GLY A 121 -5.12 -0.24 -0.07
C GLY A 121 -6.07 0.63 0.77
N TRP A 122 -5.87 1.92 0.81
CA TRP A 122 -6.76 2.83 1.54
C TRP A 122 -8.13 2.90 0.86
N LYS A 123 -9.19 2.93 1.69
CA LYS A 123 -10.54 3.19 1.19
C LYS A 123 -10.68 4.68 0.92
N MET A 124 -10.76 5.05 -0.35
CA MET A 124 -10.81 6.43 -0.81
C MET A 124 -12.03 6.63 -1.70
N ASP A 125 -12.65 7.81 -1.63
CA ASP A 125 -13.79 8.15 -2.48
C ASP A 125 -13.29 8.64 -3.84
N THR A 126 -13.69 7.92 -4.87
CA THR A 126 -13.39 8.22 -6.28
C THR A 126 -14.59 7.80 -7.12
N GLY A 127 -14.80 8.26 -8.30
CA GLY A 127 -16.01 8.02 -9.09
C GLY A 127 -16.42 6.56 -9.40
N LEU A 128 -15.73 5.55 -8.82
CA LEU A 128 -16.10 4.14 -8.87
C LEU A 128 -16.80 3.71 -7.57
N SER A 129 -17.67 2.69 -7.67
CA SER A 129 -18.26 2.05 -6.50
C SER A 129 -17.21 1.30 -5.67
N GLU A 130 -17.41 1.25 -4.34
CA GLU A 130 -16.47 0.62 -3.41
C GLU A 130 -16.12 -0.83 -3.76
N ASP A 131 -17.07 -1.59 -4.29
CA ASP A 131 -16.87 -2.99 -4.68
C ASP A 131 -15.98 -3.17 -5.93
N GLN A 132 -15.71 -2.09 -6.66
CA GLN A 132 -14.82 -2.09 -7.81
C GLN A 132 -13.37 -1.71 -7.47
N LEU A 133 -13.13 -1.15 -6.29
CA LEU A 133 -11.84 -0.57 -5.89
C LEU A 133 -10.91 -1.57 -5.19
N ALA A 134 -9.61 -1.46 -5.47
CA ALA A 134 -8.57 -2.33 -4.94
C ALA A 134 -8.13 -1.96 -3.51
N HIS A 135 -9.08 -1.61 -2.63
CA HIS A 135 -8.78 -1.30 -1.24
C HIS A 135 -8.75 -2.57 -0.36
N GLN A 136 -8.14 -2.45 0.82
CA GLN A 136 -7.88 -3.57 1.73
C GLN A 136 -9.15 -4.36 2.15
N TYR A 137 -10.32 -3.73 2.21
CA TYR A 137 -11.58 -4.40 2.54
C TYR A 137 -12.10 -5.30 1.41
N ASN A 138 -11.53 -5.18 0.21
CA ASN A 138 -11.76 -6.06 -0.94
C ASN A 138 -10.63 -7.09 -1.12
N SER A 139 -9.76 -7.29 -0.13
CA SER A 139 -8.60 -8.19 -0.17
C SER A 139 -8.93 -9.62 -0.60
N LYS A 140 -10.15 -10.10 -0.31
CA LYS A 140 -10.64 -11.43 -0.76
C LYS A 140 -10.67 -11.58 -2.28
N ARG A 141 -10.86 -10.49 -3.00
CA ARG A 141 -10.88 -10.45 -4.47
C ARG A 141 -9.50 -10.24 -5.08
N LEU A 142 -8.51 -9.93 -4.25
CA LEU A 142 -7.13 -9.65 -4.62
C LEU A 142 -6.14 -10.54 -3.85
N PRO A 143 -6.25 -11.88 -3.96
CA PRO A 143 -5.42 -12.80 -3.19
C PRO A 143 -3.92 -12.71 -3.53
N ALA A 144 -3.59 -12.08 -4.66
CA ALA A 144 -2.23 -11.89 -5.13
C ALA A 144 -1.51 -10.70 -4.49
N PHE A 145 -2.22 -9.82 -3.77
CA PHE A 145 -1.70 -8.56 -3.27
C PHE A 145 -1.57 -8.52 -1.76
N GLY A 146 -0.48 -7.90 -1.31
CA GLY A 146 -0.31 -7.42 0.05
C GLY A 146 -0.87 -5.99 0.22
N PHE A 147 -1.23 -5.64 1.45
CA PHE A 147 -1.78 -4.33 1.81
C PHE A 147 -1.09 -3.82 3.07
N PHE A 148 -0.70 -2.57 3.07
CA PHE A 148 -0.23 -1.93 4.30
C PHE A 148 -1.32 -1.97 5.38
N SER A 149 -0.98 -2.52 6.55
CA SER A 149 -1.91 -2.70 7.67
C SER A 149 -1.90 -1.46 8.57
N ASP A 150 -2.72 -0.45 8.23
CA ASP A 150 -2.91 0.74 9.06
C ASP A 150 -3.47 0.40 10.44
N ASN A 151 -4.35 -0.60 10.53
CA ASN A 151 -4.88 -1.09 11.79
C ASN A 151 -3.76 -1.58 12.72
N PHE A 152 -2.76 -2.30 12.21
CA PHE A 152 -1.58 -2.69 12.99
C PHE A 152 -0.81 -1.47 13.46
N ARG A 153 -0.40 -0.60 12.53
CA ARG A 153 0.36 0.64 12.81
C ARG A 153 -0.31 1.47 13.90
N ASP A 154 -1.58 1.76 13.72
CA ASP A 154 -2.30 2.68 14.61
C ASP A 154 -2.59 2.05 15.96
N THR A 155 -2.93 0.76 16.01
CA THR A 155 -3.15 0.07 17.28
C THR A 155 -1.87 -0.01 18.10
N ILE A 156 -0.73 -0.37 17.49
CA ILE A 156 0.57 -0.39 18.18
C ILE A 156 0.92 1.00 18.70
N LYS A 157 0.91 2.02 17.84
CA LYS A 157 1.26 3.39 18.21
C LYS A 157 0.41 3.91 19.37
N ARG A 158 -0.92 3.80 19.26
CA ARG A 158 -1.86 4.26 20.29
C ARG A 158 -1.70 3.50 21.61
N THR A 159 -1.55 2.18 21.56
CA THR A 159 -1.38 1.37 22.76
C THR A 159 -0.10 1.72 23.50
N LEU A 160 1.01 1.97 22.80
CA LEU A 160 2.28 2.33 23.42
C LEU A 160 2.27 3.75 23.99
N VAL A 161 1.56 4.68 23.36
CA VAL A 161 1.36 6.05 23.92
C VAL A 161 0.49 6.01 25.18
N ALA A 162 -0.61 5.27 25.16
CA ALA A 162 -1.53 5.17 26.29
C ALA A 162 -0.87 4.52 27.52
N GLY A 163 0.09 3.62 27.30
CA GLY A 163 0.80 2.91 28.36
C GLY A 163 -0.14 2.12 29.27
N HIS A 164 0.11 2.13 30.59
CA HIS A 164 -0.69 1.44 31.59
C HIS A 164 -2.01 2.15 31.98
N ARG A 165 -2.43 3.17 31.26
CA ARG A 165 -3.74 3.75 31.51
C ARG A 165 -4.80 2.69 31.21
N ARG A 166 -5.70 2.41 32.18
CA ARG A 166 -6.79 1.42 32.10
C ARG A 166 -7.81 1.69 30.96
N GLU A 167 -7.62 2.72 30.21
CA GLU A 167 -8.46 3.19 29.10
C GLU A 167 -7.86 2.85 27.73
N SER A 168 -7.08 1.78 27.59
CA SER A 168 -6.73 1.33 26.24
C SER A 168 -8.04 0.91 25.54
N GLN A 169 -8.40 1.63 24.48
CA GLN A 169 -9.61 1.38 23.67
C GLN A 169 -9.59 0.02 22.97
N HIS A 170 -8.49 -0.73 23.09
CA HIS A 170 -8.27 -2.02 22.45
C HIS A 170 -8.26 -3.14 23.49
N SER A 171 -9.07 -4.15 23.24
CA SER A 171 -9.07 -5.38 24.06
C SER A 171 -7.80 -6.22 23.78
N ALA A 172 -7.49 -7.16 24.68
CA ALA A 172 -6.42 -8.13 24.44
C ALA A 172 -6.66 -8.92 23.12
N ASN A 173 -7.93 -9.15 22.77
CA ASN A 173 -8.30 -9.83 21.53
C ASN A 173 -7.99 -8.96 20.28
N ASP A 174 -8.24 -7.65 20.33
CA ASP A 174 -7.89 -6.75 19.21
C ASP A 174 -6.39 -6.76 18.97
N PHE A 175 -5.63 -6.69 20.06
CA PHE A 175 -4.16 -6.75 19.98
C PHE A 175 -3.67 -8.09 19.43
N ALA A 176 -4.23 -9.20 19.91
CA ALA A 176 -3.91 -10.52 19.39
C ALA A 176 -4.31 -10.70 17.91
N ASN A 177 -5.44 -10.10 17.50
CA ASN A 177 -5.91 -10.16 16.12
C ASN A 177 -4.95 -9.44 15.14
N ILE A 178 -4.46 -8.26 15.51
CA ILE A 178 -3.48 -7.55 14.66
C ILE A 178 -2.14 -8.28 14.58
N LEU A 179 -1.67 -8.88 15.69
CA LEU A 179 -0.44 -9.67 15.69
C LEU A 179 -0.55 -10.97 14.86
N THR A 180 -1.77 -11.45 14.63
CA THR A 180 -2.06 -12.60 13.76
C THR A 180 -2.53 -12.18 12.36
N ALA A 181 -2.10 -11.01 11.89
CA ALA A 181 -2.36 -10.46 10.57
C ALA A 181 -3.85 -10.26 10.21
N ASN A 182 -4.72 -10.05 11.21
CA ASN A 182 -6.16 -9.80 11.00
C ASN A 182 -6.86 -10.85 10.12
N VAL A 183 -6.48 -12.13 10.22
CA VAL A 183 -7.08 -13.21 9.42
C VAL A 183 -8.34 -13.85 10.05
N GLY A 184 -8.91 -13.21 11.07
CA GLY A 184 -10.21 -13.58 11.63
C GLY A 184 -10.23 -14.71 12.65
N LYS A 185 -9.08 -15.12 13.19
CA LYS A 185 -9.02 -16.13 14.26
C LYS A 185 -9.41 -15.60 15.64
N LEU A 186 -9.13 -14.34 15.90
CA LEU A 186 -9.30 -13.68 17.21
C LEU A 186 -10.14 -12.40 17.14
N GLY A 187 -10.63 -12.05 15.96
CA GLY A 187 -11.44 -10.85 15.69
C GLY A 187 -11.94 -10.83 14.25
N PRO A 188 -12.52 -9.73 13.77
CA PRO A 188 -12.94 -9.59 12.39
C PRO A 188 -11.78 -9.77 11.41
N ALA A 189 -12.01 -10.54 10.33
CA ALA A 189 -11.02 -10.73 9.29
C ALA A 189 -10.94 -9.51 8.37
N HIS A 190 -9.74 -8.95 8.21
CA HIS A 190 -9.43 -7.99 7.14
C HIS A 190 -8.83 -8.71 5.93
N PHE A 191 -8.01 -9.73 6.18
CA PHE A 191 -7.29 -10.48 5.17
C PHE A 191 -7.68 -11.94 5.18
N THR A 192 -7.46 -12.63 4.07
CA THR A 192 -7.73 -14.06 3.94
C THR A 192 -6.54 -14.92 4.34
N GLN A 193 -5.35 -14.35 4.28
CA GLN A 193 -4.08 -15.02 4.58
C GLN A 193 -3.06 -14.01 5.13
N PRO A 194 -2.12 -14.45 5.99
CA PRO A 194 -1.15 -13.54 6.61
C PRO A 194 -0.29 -12.76 5.61
N GLN A 195 0.04 -13.37 4.48
CA GLN A 195 0.88 -12.77 3.43
C GLN A 195 0.26 -11.52 2.79
N GLN A 196 -1.03 -11.27 3.02
CA GLN A 196 -1.68 -10.03 2.58
C GLN A 196 -1.44 -8.86 3.54
N ALA A 197 -0.98 -9.09 4.76
CA ALA A 197 -0.74 -8.04 5.75
C ALA A 197 0.72 -7.59 5.74
N ILE A 198 0.97 -6.37 5.26
CA ILE A 198 2.27 -5.70 5.43
C ILE A 198 2.25 -5.01 6.79
N GLN A 199 2.96 -5.59 7.75
CA GLN A 199 2.99 -5.08 9.13
C GLN A 199 4.08 -4.02 9.25
N TYR A 200 3.70 -2.85 9.72
CA TYR A 200 4.62 -1.73 9.86
C TYR A 200 4.19 -0.77 10.98
N VAL A 201 5.09 0.07 11.43
CA VAL A 201 4.82 1.13 12.43
C VAL A 201 5.25 2.51 11.94
N GLU A 202 6.07 2.57 10.89
CA GLU A 202 6.52 3.82 10.27
C GLU A 202 6.77 3.63 8.78
N CYS A 203 6.64 4.69 8.01
CA CYS A 203 6.97 4.78 6.59
C CYS A 203 7.39 6.22 6.25
N HIS A 204 7.70 6.48 4.96
CA HIS A 204 8.17 7.79 4.50
C HIS A 204 7.11 8.91 4.55
N ASP A 205 5.80 8.57 4.63
CA ASP A 205 4.71 9.55 4.60
C ASP A 205 4.37 10.18 5.95
N ASN A 206 4.92 9.64 7.02
CA ASN A 206 4.59 10.07 8.38
C ASN A 206 5.85 10.23 9.22
N ALA A 207 5.68 10.83 10.41
CA ALA A 207 6.73 10.87 11.39
C ALA A 207 7.24 9.46 11.73
N THR A 208 8.55 9.33 11.93
CA THR A 208 9.12 8.08 12.44
C THR A 208 8.43 7.67 13.73
N VAL A 209 8.42 6.40 14.09
CA VAL A 209 7.82 5.94 15.35
C VAL A 209 8.48 6.64 16.55
N PHE A 210 9.76 6.95 16.42
CA PHE A 210 10.51 7.69 17.43
C PHE A 210 10.00 9.12 17.59
N ASP A 211 9.77 9.85 16.50
CA ASP A 211 9.24 11.21 16.55
C ASP A 211 7.75 11.25 16.91
N TYR A 212 6.99 10.26 16.47
CA TYR A 212 5.58 10.12 16.84
C TYR A 212 5.39 10.12 18.38
N PHE A 213 6.20 9.36 19.12
CA PHE A 213 6.11 9.36 20.58
C PHE A 213 6.46 10.70 21.22
N GLN A 214 7.33 11.50 20.61
CA GLN A 214 7.62 12.85 21.08
C GLN A 214 6.45 13.82 20.82
N LEU A 215 5.79 13.69 19.67
CA LEU A 215 4.64 14.53 19.31
C LEU A 215 3.42 14.24 20.19
N GLU A 216 3.20 12.98 20.54
CA GLU A 216 2.06 12.57 21.36
C GLU A 216 2.28 12.75 22.88
N LYS A 217 3.53 12.83 23.32
CA LYS A 217 3.94 12.97 24.72
C LYS A 217 5.09 13.98 24.83
N GLU A 218 4.77 15.27 24.93
CA GLU A 218 5.77 16.36 24.95
C GLU A 218 6.88 16.16 25.98
N GLU A 219 6.54 15.64 27.17
CA GLU A 219 7.48 15.43 28.28
C GLU A 219 8.07 14.01 28.36
N ILE A 220 8.02 13.24 27.27
CA ILE A 220 8.58 11.87 27.25
C ILE A 220 10.11 11.91 27.42
N ARG A 221 10.64 11.13 28.38
CA ARG A 221 12.08 11.03 28.57
C ARG A 221 12.72 10.28 27.41
N LEU A 222 13.92 10.65 27.01
CA LEU A 222 14.66 10.07 25.90
C LEU A 222 14.76 8.54 26.00
N GLU A 223 15.05 7.99 27.17
CA GLU A 223 15.21 6.54 27.35
C GLU A 223 13.86 5.80 27.26
N GLU A 224 12.77 6.40 27.73
CA GLU A 224 11.42 5.86 27.53
C GLU A 224 11.05 5.85 26.05
N ARG A 225 11.32 6.95 25.32
CA ARG A 225 11.08 7.08 23.89
C ARG A 225 11.84 6.02 23.09
N LYS A 226 13.13 5.79 23.41
CA LYS A 226 13.94 4.71 22.81
C LYS A 226 13.37 3.32 23.11
N ALA A 227 12.90 3.08 24.34
CA ALA A 227 12.34 1.81 24.74
C ALA A 227 11.02 1.51 24.00
N LEU A 228 10.13 2.49 23.91
CA LEU A 228 8.85 2.35 23.16
C LEU A 228 9.10 2.14 21.66
N SER A 229 10.03 2.87 21.06
CA SER A 229 10.38 2.69 19.65
C SER A 229 10.92 1.29 19.37
N ARG A 230 11.85 0.80 20.22
CA ARG A 230 12.33 -0.59 20.10
C ARG A 230 11.21 -1.61 20.26
N LEU A 231 10.32 -1.41 21.23
CA LEU A 231 9.17 -2.31 21.42
C LEU A 231 8.26 -2.32 20.19
N ALA A 232 7.95 -1.17 19.60
CA ALA A 232 7.16 -1.08 18.39
C ALA A 232 7.79 -1.88 17.23
N LEU A 233 9.09 -1.73 17.00
CA LEU A 233 9.83 -2.47 15.96
C LEU A 233 9.89 -3.98 16.26
N HIS A 234 10.07 -4.38 17.52
CA HIS A 234 10.01 -5.80 17.88
C HIS A 234 8.63 -6.41 17.63
N LEU A 235 7.55 -5.67 17.84
CA LEU A 235 6.19 -6.15 17.55
C LEU A 235 5.98 -6.37 16.04
N VAL A 236 6.57 -5.53 15.17
CA VAL A 236 6.57 -5.79 13.72
C VAL A 236 7.26 -7.11 13.41
N LEU A 237 8.47 -7.33 13.95
CA LEU A 237 9.26 -8.54 13.70
C LEU A 237 8.61 -9.83 14.24
N LEU A 238 7.79 -9.74 15.26
CA LEU A 238 7.14 -10.89 15.91
C LEU A 238 5.72 -11.15 15.40
N ALA A 239 5.11 -10.20 14.70
CA ALA A 239 3.78 -10.34 14.12
C ALA A 239 3.79 -11.32 12.93
N GLN A 240 2.64 -11.94 12.68
CA GLN A 240 2.41 -12.65 11.43
C GLN A 240 2.13 -11.64 10.31
N GLY A 241 2.56 -11.97 9.10
CA GLY A 241 2.45 -11.10 7.94
C GLY A 241 3.78 -11.02 7.19
N VAL A 242 3.97 -9.92 6.50
CA VAL A 242 5.20 -9.57 5.77
C VAL A 242 5.77 -8.29 6.33
#